data_77ca6d15f19f96019924dba9c0cb5759
#
_entry.id   77ca6d15f19f96019924dba9c0cb5759
#
_cell.length_a   1.000
_cell.length_b   1.000
_cell.length_c   1.000
_cell.angle_alpha   90.00
_cell.angle_beta   90.00
_cell.angle_gamma   90.00
#
_symmetry.space_group_name_H-M   'P 1'
#
loop_
_entity.id
_entity.type
_entity.pdbx_description
1 polymer ?
#
loop_
_entity_poly.entity_id
_entity_poly.type
_entity_poly.pdbx_seq_one_letter_code
_entity_poly.pdbx_strand_id
1 'polypeptide(L)' 'MESSGFEYNIGDPVYLRTDPDQHKRIITAIVLREGVTMYEVSYGMMANSHSACELSETKNVINY' A
#
# COMPACT_ATOMS: atom_id res chain seq x y z
N MET A 1 3.69 0.26 -20.55
CA MET A 1 3.14 0.68 -20.22
C MET A 1 3.00 1.73 -19.58
N GLU A 2 2.52 2.24 -19.64
CA GLU A 2 2.50 3.24 -19.01
C GLU A 2 1.80 3.38 -17.99
N SER A 3 2.16 3.84 -17.25
CA SER A 3 1.49 3.75 -16.03
C SER A 3 0.49 4.84 -15.92
N SER A 4 -0.42 4.69 -15.00
CA SER A 4 -1.46 5.68 -14.77
C SER A 4 -0.95 6.81 -13.90
N GLY A 5 0.33 6.84 -13.59
CA GLY A 5 0.87 7.85 -12.70
C GLY A 5 0.84 7.48 -11.24
N PHE A 6 0.28 6.34 -10.91
CA PHE A 6 0.25 5.84 -9.54
C PHE A 6 1.30 4.76 -9.37
N GLU A 7 1.88 4.69 -8.19
CA GLU A 7 2.89 3.68 -7.90
C GLU A 7 2.28 2.30 -7.75
N TYR A 8 1.02 2.24 -7.34
CA TYR A 8 0.34 0.98 -7.12
C TYR A 8 -1.02 1.02 -7.78
N ASN A 9 -1.54 -0.16 -8.10
CA ASN A 9 -2.85 -0.30 -8.72
C ASN A 9 -3.77 -1.09 -7.81
N ILE A 10 -5.07 -0.92 -8.03
CA ILE A 10 -6.07 -1.69 -7.28
C ILE A 10 -5.84 -3.17 -7.58
N GLY A 11 -5.81 -3.96 -6.51
CA GLY A 11 -5.56 -5.38 -6.62
C GLY A 11 -4.13 -5.77 -6.36
N ASP A 12 -3.21 -4.81 -6.30
CA ASP A 12 -1.81 -5.10 -6.06
C ASP A 12 -1.58 -5.51 -4.62
N PRO A 13 -0.74 -6.52 -4.40
CA PRO A 13 -0.34 -6.88 -3.04
C PRO A 13 0.74 -5.92 -2.56
N VAL A 14 0.61 -5.47 -1.33
CA VAL A 14 1.59 -4.56 -0.75
C VAL A 14 1.82 -4.92 0.71
N TYR A 15 2.90 -4.40 1.25
CA TYR A 15 3.25 -4.57 2.66
C TYR A 15 3.45 -3.19 3.26
N LEU A 16 3.09 -3.07 4.52
CA LEU A 16 3.25 -1.82 5.25
C LEU A 16 4.64 -1.80 5.86
N ARG A 17 5.43 -0.78 5.55
CA ARG A 17 6.81 -0.72 6.02
C ARG A 17 6.92 -0.69 7.53
N THR A 18 5.88 -0.14 8.18
CA THR A 18 5.88 -0.02 9.63
C THR A 18 5.33 -1.25 10.33
N ASP A 19 4.90 -2.24 9.57
CA ASP A 19 4.34 -3.46 10.16
C ASP A 19 5.47 -4.46 10.43
N PRO A 20 5.74 -4.76 11.69
CA PRO A 20 6.82 -5.70 12.00
C PRO A 20 6.54 -7.11 11.49
N ASP A 21 5.29 -7.46 11.31
CA ASP A 21 4.91 -8.79 10.84
C ASP A 21 4.83 -8.85 9.33
N GLN A 22 4.83 -7.72 8.65
CA GLN A 22 4.79 -7.66 7.20
C GLN A 22 3.64 -8.49 6.62
N HIS A 23 2.44 -8.24 7.13
CA HIS A 23 1.26 -8.91 6.60
C HIS A 23 0.96 -8.40 5.21
N LYS A 24 0.61 -9.30 4.32
CA LYS A 24 0.26 -8.95 2.96
C LYS A 24 -1.09 -8.27 2.93
N ARG A 25 -1.15 -7.13 2.28
CA ARG A 25 -2.37 -6.35 2.13
C ARG A 25 -2.66 -6.15 0.66
N ILE A 26 -3.91 -5.89 0.33
CA ILE A 26 -4.34 -5.69 -1.05
C ILE A 26 -4.86 -4.28 -1.19
N ILE A 27 -4.48 -3.62 -2.25
CA ILE A 27 -4.97 -2.28 -2.53
C ILE A 27 -6.39 -2.38 -3.04
N THR A 28 -7.32 -1.72 -2.37
CA THR A 28 -8.73 -1.77 -2.71
C THR A 28 -9.25 -0.48 -3.30
N ALA A 29 -8.55 0.63 -3.07
CA ALA A 29 -8.96 1.91 -3.63
C ALA A 29 -7.78 2.85 -3.65
N ILE A 30 -7.85 3.82 -4.57
CA ILE A 30 -6.86 4.88 -4.65
C ILE A 30 -7.61 6.18 -4.48
N VAL A 31 -7.18 6.98 -3.51
CA VAL A 31 -7.85 8.23 -3.18
C VAL A 31 -6.89 9.37 -3.40
N LEU A 32 -7.30 10.33 -4.21
CA LEU A 32 -6.49 11.51 -4.47
C LEU A 32 -7.15 12.69 -3.78
N ARG A 33 -6.42 13.30 -2.86
CA ARG A 33 -6.92 14.45 -2.11
C ARG A 33 -5.88 15.55 -2.09
N GLU A 34 -6.26 16.71 -2.56
CA GLU A 34 -5.40 17.89 -2.44
C GLU A 34 -3.98 17.61 -2.90
N GLY A 35 -3.87 16.86 -3.99
CA GLY A 35 -2.57 16.55 -4.55
C GLY A 35 -1.83 15.42 -3.88
N VAL A 36 -2.43 14.80 -2.89
CA VAL A 36 -1.81 13.69 -2.18
C VAL A 36 -2.55 12.41 -2.53
N THR A 37 -1.80 11.40 -2.94
CA THR A 37 -2.36 10.11 -3.30
C THR A 37 -2.28 9.18 -2.09
N MET A 38 -3.43 8.64 -1.70
CA MET A 38 -3.52 7.68 -0.62
C MET A 38 -4.04 6.37 -1.18
N TYR A 39 -3.56 5.29 -0.64
CA TYR A 39 -3.97 3.96 -1.06
C TYR A 39 -4.71 3.29 0.07
N GLU A 40 -5.92 2.83 -0.22
CA GLU A 40 -6.66 2.07 0.77
C GLU A 40 -6.29 0.60 0.62
N VAL A 41 -5.84 0.01 1.71
CA VAL A 41 -5.39 -1.37 1.71
C VAL A 41 -6.22 -2.15 2.71
N SER A 42 -6.44 -3.41 2.40
CA SER A 42 -7.23 -4.27 3.28
C SER A 42 -6.39 -5.46 3.73
N TYR A 43 -6.64 -5.88 4.94
CA TYR A 43 -6.04 -7.05 5.53
C TYR A 43 -7.13 -7.74 6.34
N GLY A 44 -7.60 -8.89 5.87
CA GLY A 44 -8.72 -9.53 6.49
C GLY A 44 -9.96 -8.67 6.41
N MET A 45 -10.54 -8.33 7.53
CA MET A 45 -11.72 -7.49 7.60
C MET A 45 -11.39 -6.03 7.87
N MET A 46 -10.11 -5.70 7.90
CA MET A 46 -9.68 -4.34 8.21
C MET A 46 -9.22 -3.62 6.96
N ALA A 47 -9.51 -2.34 6.88
CA ALA A 47 -9.07 -1.51 5.77
C ALA A 47 -8.56 -0.18 6.33
N ASN A 48 -7.43 0.27 5.81
CA ASN A 48 -6.82 1.52 6.23
C ASN A 48 -6.21 2.21 5.02
N SER A 49 -6.04 3.52 5.14
CA SER A 49 -5.42 4.31 4.09
C SER A 49 -3.99 4.66 4.47
N HIS A 50 -3.09 4.54 3.52
CA HIS A 50 -1.68 4.86 3.73
C HIS A 50 -1.12 5.56 2.51
N SER A 51 -0.12 6.38 2.73
CA SER A 51 0.57 7.01 1.61
C SER A 51 1.53 6.00 0.98
N ALA A 52 1.95 6.31 -0.25
CA ALA A 52 2.82 5.39 -0.98
C ALA A 52 4.13 5.13 -0.25
N CYS A 53 4.65 6.12 0.46
CA CYS A 53 5.92 5.96 1.13
C CYS A 53 5.85 4.97 2.29
N GLU A 54 4.65 4.65 2.75
CA GLU A 54 4.49 3.67 3.82
C GLU A 54 4.34 2.25 3.29
N LEU A 55 4.22 2.09 1.98
CA LEU A 55 3.94 0.80 1.37
C LEU A 55 5.16 0.28 0.63
N SER A 56 5.21 -1.02 0.46
CA SER A 56 6.29 -1.67 -0.26
C SER A 56 5.72 -2.84 -1.05
N GLU A 57 6.27 -3.07 -2.25
CA GLU A 57 5.84 -4.19 -3.08
C GLU A 57 6.39 -5.52 -2.58
N THR A 58 7.44 -5.48 -1.78
CA THR A 58 8.04 -6.68 -1.28
C THR A 58 8.14 -6.62 0.23
N LYS A 59 8.24 -7.78 0.83
CA LYS A 59 8.44 -7.83 2.26
C LYS A 59 9.73 -7.13 2.62
N ASN A 60 9.61 -6.24 3.56
CA ASN A 60 10.74 -5.46 4.01
C ASN A 60 11.12 -5.94 5.39
N VAL A 61 11.92 -6.97 5.43
CA VAL A 61 12.32 -7.56 6.70
C VAL A 61 13.49 -6.76 7.25
N ILE A 62 13.28 -6.20 8.42
CA ILE A 62 14.33 -5.45 9.08
C ILE A 62 14.96 -6.33 10.14
N ASN A 63 16.24 -6.57 9.98
CA ASN A 63 16.99 -7.36 10.95
C ASN A 63 17.77 -6.43 11.84
N TYR A 64 17.56 -6.57 13.12
CA TYR A 64 18.29 -5.78 14.09
C TYR A 64 19.36 -6.61 14.75
#